data_da13730fa90a7b8a1abd1acf9b47f18e
#
_entry.id   da13730fa90a7b8a1abd1acf9b47f18e
#
_cell.length_a   1.000
_cell.length_b   1.000
_cell.length_c   1.000
_cell.angle_alpha   90.00
_cell.angle_beta   90.00
_cell.angle_gamma   90.00
#
_symmetry.space_group_name_H-M   'P 1'
#
loop_
_entity.id
_entity.type
_entity.pdbx_description
1 polymer ?
#
loop_
_entity_poly.entity_id
_entity_poly.type
_entity_poly.pdbx_seq_one_letter_code
_entity_poly.pdbx_strand_id
1 'polypeptide(L)'
;MQAVVDDLRGQSVDLVVCLSHNGFDVDHKMAGRVRGIDVILSGHTHDAIPEPVLVGETIIVASGSHGKFVSRVDLDVHDGRMMGFRHKLIPVFSDVIQPDADMASLIDEVRAPFAAELEEVIGETEELLYRRGNFNGSWDDLICDAILSERDAEIALSPGVRWGASVLPGPITREDIHSVTSMTYGQCYRTEMTGETLKTVMEDVADNIFNADPYYQQGGDMVRVGGLAYTIEPTAAMGSRISELRLIGDGSPIDPSRTYVVGGWALVNEGTEGPQIWDVVENHIRNAGTVTARAEASPITIKGL
;
A
#
# COMPACT_ATOMS: atom_id res chain seq x y z
N MET A 1 7.82 -3.70 25.21
CA MET A 1 9.09 -3.25 24.63
C MET A 1 10.08 -2.80 25.73
N GLN A 2 9.76 -1.87 26.66
CA GLN A 2 10.75 -1.40 27.66
C GLN A 2 11.42 -2.53 28.45
N ALA A 3 10.64 -3.48 28.98
CA ALA A 3 11.22 -4.60 29.73
C ALA A 3 12.23 -5.45 28.92
N VAL A 4 12.03 -5.58 27.61
CA VAL A 4 12.97 -6.28 26.72
C VAL A 4 14.26 -5.47 26.56
N VAL A 5 14.14 -4.16 26.40
CA VAL A 5 15.31 -3.26 26.29
C VAL A 5 16.10 -3.24 27.59
N ASP A 6 15.42 -3.19 28.74
CA ASP A 6 16.06 -3.21 30.05
C ASP A 6 16.83 -4.52 30.31
N ASP A 7 16.27 -5.66 29.90
CA ASP A 7 16.92 -6.97 29.96
C ASP A 7 18.19 -7.01 29.09
N LEU A 8 18.10 -6.55 27.84
CA LEU A 8 19.25 -6.46 26.94
C LEU A 8 20.35 -5.56 27.50
N ARG A 9 20.00 -4.38 28.01
CA ARG A 9 20.95 -3.45 28.63
C ARG A 9 21.57 -4.06 29.90
N GLY A 10 20.81 -4.86 30.68
CA GLY A 10 21.30 -5.64 31.79
C GLY A 10 22.35 -6.70 31.41
N GLN A 11 22.34 -7.15 30.15
CA GLN A 11 23.35 -8.06 29.59
C GLN A 11 24.61 -7.31 29.09
N SER A 12 24.70 -6.01 29.27
CA SER A 12 25.83 -5.16 28.89
C SER A 12 26.09 -5.14 27.37
N VAL A 13 25.02 -5.19 26.56
CA VAL A 13 25.15 -4.99 25.13
C VAL A 13 25.49 -3.55 24.77
N ASP A 14 26.35 -3.35 23.79
CA ASP A 14 26.81 -2.02 23.39
C ASP A 14 25.70 -1.23 22.67
N LEU A 15 24.90 -1.91 21.83
CA LEU A 15 23.82 -1.32 21.06
C LEU A 15 22.54 -2.15 21.15
N VAL A 16 21.40 -1.46 21.12
CA VAL A 16 20.06 -2.05 20.92
C VAL A 16 19.48 -1.53 19.63
N VAL A 17 19.37 -2.42 18.64
CA VAL A 17 18.77 -2.14 17.34
C VAL A 17 17.40 -2.81 17.27
N CYS A 18 16.36 -2.02 17.04
CA CYS A 18 15.00 -2.52 16.84
C CYS A 18 14.69 -2.64 15.34
N LEU A 19 14.47 -3.86 14.87
CA LEU A 19 13.88 -4.09 13.55
C LEU A 19 12.37 -4.06 13.71
N SER A 20 11.72 -3.07 13.07
CA SER A 20 10.30 -2.81 13.25
C SER A 20 9.53 -2.88 11.94
N HIS A 21 8.33 -3.45 12.00
CA HIS A 21 7.34 -3.40 10.91
C HIS A 21 6.02 -2.74 11.36
N ASN A 22 6.08 -1.82 12.33
CA ASN A 22 4.91 -1.13 12.86
C ASN A 22 4.49 0.08 12.02
N GLY A 23 5.39 0.60 11.20
CA GLY A 23 5.23 1.87 10.48
C GLY A 23 5.91 3.04 11.18
N PHE A 24 6.25 4.07 10.38
CA PHE A 24 7.05 5.20 10.83
C PHE A 24 6.42 5.96 11.99
N ASP A 25 5.12 6.29 11.91
CA ASP A 25 4.43 7.07 12.96
C ASP A 25 4.37 6.33 14.31
N VAL A 26 4.15 5.02 14.27
CA VAL A 26 4.17 4.15 15.44
C VAL A 26 5.58 4.09 16.04
N ASP A 27 6.59 3.92 15.20
CA ASP A 27 8.00 3.85 15.62
C ASP A 27 8.49 5.18 16.20
N HIS A 28 8.09 6.29 15.59
CA HIS A 28 8.36 7.64 16.10
C HIS A 28 7.77 7.82 17.50
N LYS A 29 6.51 7.43 17.69
CA LYS A 29 5.85 7.48 18.99
C LYS A 29 6.49 6.53 19.99
N MET A 30 6.89 5.32 19.58
CA MET A 30 7.57 4.34 20.41
C MET A 30 8.93 4.86 20.88
N ALA A 31 9.73 5.46 20.01
CA ALA A 31 11.02 6.03 20.34
C ALA A 31 10.92 7.11 21.43
N GLY A 32 9.82 7.89 21.44
CA GLY A 32 9.55 8.87 22.50
C GLY A 32 9.13 8.27 23.85
N ARG A 33 8.79 6.98 23.89
CA ARG A 33 8.25 6.29 25.08
C ARG A 33 9.18 5.22 25.65
N VAL A 34 9.99 4.58 24.80
CA VAL A 34 10.89 3.49 25.16
C VAL A 34 12.31 4.04 25.20
N ARG A 35 12.97 3.91 26.34
CA ARG A 35 14.35 4.38 26.52
C ARG A 35 15.33 3.24 26.28
N GLY A 36 16.50 3.58 25.75
CA GLY A 36 17.59 2.63 25.59
C GLY A 36 17.60 1.88 24.25
N ILE A 37 16.77 2.26 23.29
CA ILE A 37 16.91 1.86 21.88
C ILE A 37 17.83 2.87 21.20
N ASP A 38 18.89 2.41 20.52
CA ASP A 38 19.80 3.29 19.78
C ASP A 38 19.31 3.54 18.37
N VAL A 39 18.84 2.49 17.68
CA VAL A 39 18.41 2.57 16.29
C VAL A 39 17.10 1.80 16.09
N ILE A 40 16.16 2.40 15.36
CA ILE A 40 14.98 1.71 14.85
C ILE A 40 15.09 1.66 13.31
N LEU A 41 15.11 0.45 12.78
CA LEU A 41 14.99 0.19 11.35
C LEU A 41 13.51 -0.04 11.05
N SER A 42 12.86 1.02 10.54
CA SER A 42 11.41 1.07 10.36
C SER A 42 10.99 0.56 8.98
N GLY A 43 9.90 -0.19 8.92
CA GLY A 43 9.25 -0.68 7.71
C GLY A 43 7.75 -0.37 7.69
N HIS A 44 6.99 -1.07 6.84
CA HIS A 44 5.52 -1.01 6.69
C HIS A 44 4.98 0.19 5.91
N THR A 45 5.29 1.43 6.29
CA THR A 45 4.76 2.64 5.63
C THR A 45 5.39 2.93 4.27
N HIS A 46 6.43 2.17 3.89
CA HIS A 46 7.15 2.30 2.62
C HIS A 46 7.83 3.67 2.42
N ASP A 47 8.06 4.42 3.49
CA ASP A 47 8.72 5.72 3.43
C ASP A 47 10.21 5.57 3.11
N ALA A 48 10.69 6.39 2.19
CA ALA A 48 12.10 6.57 1.91
C ALA A 48 12.56 7.87 2.55
N ILE A 49 13.15 7.81 3.74
CA ILE A 49 13.52 8.98 4.53
C ILE A 49 14.97 9.34 4.22
N PRO A 50 15.22 10.50 3.57
CA PRO A 50 16.57 10.90 3.14
C PRO A 50 17.55 11.08 4.30
N GLU A 51 17.04 11.56 5.44
CA GLU A 51 17.84 11.78 6.65
C GLU A 51 17.17 11.12 7.85
N PRO A 52 17.93 10.48 8.76
CA PRO A 52 17.35 9.85 9.92
C PRO A 52 16.59 10.83 10.81
N VAL A 53 15.49 10.36 11.38
CA VAL A 53 14.75 11.13 12.37
C VAL A 53 15.26 10.79 13.76
N LEU A 54 15.62 11.83 14.53
CA LEU A 54 16.08 11.70 15.90
C LEU A 54 14.93 11.95 16.87
N VAL A 55 14.70 10.98 17.76
CA VAL A 55 13.76 11.11 18.88
C VAL A 55 14.53 10.86 20.17
N GLY A 56 14.92 11.94 20.85
CA GLY A 56 15.86 11.85 21.95
C GLY A 56 17.23 11.35 21.46
N GLU A 57 17.67 10.20 21.95
CA GLU A 57 18.92 9.54 21.53
C GLU A 57 18.68 8.43 20.49
N THR A 58 17.45 8.12 20.17
CA THR A 58 17.09 7.05 19.22
C THR A 58 17.07 7.58 17.79
N ILE A 59 17.73 6.87 16.87
CA ILE A 59 17.72 7.14 15.44
C ILE A 59 16.64 6.27 14.79
N ILE A 60 15.77 6.86 13.95
CA ILE A 60 14.81 6.14 13.13
C ILE A 60 15.22 6.25 11.66
N VAL A 61 15.32 5.10 10.98
CA VAL A 61 15.68 4.98 9.58
C VAL A 61 14.60 4.20 8.84
N ALA A 62 14.17 4.68 7.68
CA ALA A 62 13.27 3.97 6.77
C ALA A 62 13.79 4.07 5.33
N SER A 63 13.88 2.93 4.64
CA SER A 63 14.59 2.79 3.36
C SER A 63 13.64 2.58 2.17
N GLY A 64 12.37 2.96 2.30
CA GLY A 64 11.38 2.78 1.23
C GLY A 64 10.90 1.34 1.09
N SER A 65 10.63 0.94 -0.14
CA SER A 65 10.08 -0.37 -0.47
C SER A 65 10.60 -0.86 -1.83
N HIS A 66 10.34 -2.14 -2.13
CA HIS A 66 10.65 -2.77 -3.42
C HIS A 66 12.13 -2.70 -3.85
N GLY A 67 13.07 -2.69 -2.90
CA GLY A 67 14.48 -2.61 -3.21
C GLY A 67 14.94 -1.31 -3.90
N LYS A 68 14.11 -0.26 -3.90
CA LYS A 68 14.45 1.02 -4.57
C LYS A 68 15.57 1.80 -3.88
N PHE A 69 15.75 1.56 -2.58
CA PHE A 69 16.78 2.21 -1.77
C PHE A 69 17.41 1.23 -0.80
N VAL A 70 18.66 1.51 -0.44
CA VAL A 70 19.38 0.89 0.67
C VAL A 70 19.88 2.00 1.58
N SER A 71 19.61 1.92 2.88
CA SER A 71 20.23 2.81 3.85
C SER A 71 21.54 2.23 4.36
N ARG A 72 22.59 3.02 4.30
CA ARG A 72 23.84 2.76 5.02
C ARG A 72 23.87 3.61 6.29
N VAL A 73 24.02 2.96 7.44
CA VAL A 73 24.14 3.62 8.74
C VAL A 73 25.47 3.18 9.37
N ASP A 74 26.40 4.12 9.49
CA ASP A 74 27.68 3.90 10.17
C ASP A 74 27.56 4.48 11.58
N LEU A 75 27.72 3.65 12.62
CA LEU A 75 27.61 4.05 14.02
C LEU A 75 29.00 4.16 14.65
N ASP A 76 29.25 5.24 15.37
CA ASP A 76 30.45 5.44 16.17
C ASP A 76 30.13 5.04 17.62
N VAL A 77 30.76 3.96 18.10
CA VAL A 77 30.46 3.37 19.39
C VAL A 77 31.69 3.33 20.26
N HIS A 78 31.62 3.94 21.43
CA HIS A 78 32.67 3.93 22.47
C HIS A 78 32.07 3.60 23.83
N ASP A 79 32.74 2.71 24.56
CA ASP A 79 32.37 2.32 25.95
C ASP A 79 30.87 1.95 26.08
N GLY A 80 30.33 1.19 25.09
CA GLY A 80 28.92 0.75 25.08
C GLY A 80 27.91 1.87 24.82
N ARG A 81 28.33 2.98 24.22
CA ARG A 81 27.46 4.10 23.87
C ARG A 81 27.69 4.56 22.45
N MET A 82 26.59 4.89 21.77
CA MET A 82 26.62 5.54 20.47
C MET A 82 27.01 7.01 20.66
N MET A 83 28.18 7.38 20.12
CA MET A 83 28.71 8.74 20.18
C MET A 83 28.35 9.58 18.96
N GLY A 84 28.01 8.92 17.87
CA GLY A 84 27.63 9.58 16.62
C GLY A 84 27.23 8.57 15.54
N PHE A 85 26.76 9.10 14.45
CA PHE A 85 26.40 8.28 13.28
C PHE A 85 26.58 9.04 11.97
N ARG A 86 26.65 8.28 10.89
CA ARG A 86 26.50 8.78 9.51
C ARG A 86 25.44 7.96 8.82
N HIS A 87 24.64 8.62 8.00
CA HIS A 87 23.60 7.96 7.22
C HIS A 87 23.71 8.34 5.74
N LYS A 88 23.34 7.40 4.88
CA LYS A 88 23.16 7.67 3.46
C LYS A 88 22.04 6.78 2.93
N LEU A 89 21.00 7.40 2.39
CA LEU A 89 20.00 6.71 1.59
C LEU A 89 20.52 6.58 0.16
N ILE A 90 20.76 5.38 -0.30
CA ILE A 90 21.38 5.05 -1.58
C ILE A 90 20.29 4.55 -2.53
N PRO A 91 19.97 5.27 -3.62
CA PRO A 91 19.04 4.77 -4.63
C PRO A 91 19.67 3.60 -5.40
N VAL A 92 18.85 2.58 -5.66
CA VAL A 92 19.24 1.40 -6.44
C VAL A 92 18.71 1.56 -7.86
N PHE A 93 19.58 2.01 -8.76
CA PHE A 93 19.25 2.15 -10.19
C PHE A 93 19.72 0.90 -10.94
N SER A 94 18.80 0.18 -11.54
CA SER A 94 19.07 -1.08 -12.25
C SER A 94 19.91 -0.92 -13.51
N ASP A 95 19.93 0.28 -14.08
CA ASP A 95 20.76 0.64 -15.26
C ASP A 95 22.17 1.13 -14.89
N VAL A 96 22.45 1.35 -13.61
CA VAL A 96 23.74 1.86 -13.11
C VAL A 96 24.47 0.82 -12.27
N ILE A 97 23.76 0.05 -11.47
CA ILE A 97 24.33 -0.95 -10.57
C ILE A 97 24.33 -2.31 -11.27
N GLN A 98 25.53 -2.88 -11.43
CA GLN A 98 25.65 -4.23 -11.99
C GLN A 98 25.03 -5.26 -11.05
N PRO A 99 24.14 -6.12 -11.56
CA PRO A 99 23.58 -7.22 -10.76
C PRO A 99 24.70 -8.16 -10.27
N ASP A 100 24.50 -8.73 -9.10
CA ASP A 100 25.32 -9.87 -8.64
C ASP A 100 25.05 -11.07 -9.55
N ALA A 101 26.11 -11.68 -10.11
CA ALA A 101 25.98 -12.73 -11.12
C ALA A 101 25.35 -14.02 -10.56
N ASP A 102 25.68 -14.37 -9.31
CA ASP A 102 25.15 -15.59 -8.68
C ASP A 102 23.66 -15.40 -8.35
N MET A 103 23.28 -14.23 -7.88
CA MET A 103 21.88 -13.88 -7.63
C MET A 103 21.07 -13.83 -8.93
N ALA A 104 21.63 -13.26 -10.01
CA ALA A 104 20.95 -13.24 -11.31
C ALA A 104 20.71 -14.66 -11.83
N SER A 105 21.72 -15.55 -11.75
CA SER A 105 21.56 -16.96 -12.10
C SER A 105 20.48 -17.67 -11.27
N LEU A 106 20.43 -17.42 -9.96
CA LEU A 106 19.42 -18.00 -9.09
C LEU A 106 18.00 -17.50 -9.46
N ILE A 107 17.87 -16.20 -9.76
CA ILE A 107 16.59 -15.62 -10.20
C ILE A 107 16.14 -16.28 -11.51
N ASP A 108 17.04 -16.43 -12.48
CA ASP A 108 16.74 -17.07 -13.78
C ASP A 108 16.30 -18.53 -13.57
N GLU A 109 17.00 -19.29 -12.72
CA GLU A 109 16.62 -20.67 -12.39
C GLU A 109 15.21 -20.75 -11.77
N VAL A 110 14.92 -19.91 -10.78
CA VAL A 110 13.61 -19.89 -10.09
C VAL A 110 12.49 -19.44 -11.03
N ARG A 111 12.76 -18.49 -11.92
CA ARG A 111 11.78 -17.96 -12.89
C ARG A 111 11.54 -18.88 -14.08
N ALA A 112 12.53 -19.68 -14.49
CA ALA A 112 12.47 -20.47 -15.72
C ALA A 112 11.18 -21.29 -15.92
N PRO A 113 10.60 -21.95 -14.90
CA PRO A 113 9.33 -22.68 -15.05
C PRO A 113 8.11 -21.80 -15.37
N PHE A 114 8.17 -20.52 -15.06
CA PHE A 114 7.03 -19.57 -15.14
C PHE A 114 7.28 -18.45 -16.16
N ALA A 115 8.49 -18.29 -16.66
CA ALA A 115 8.89 -17.13 -17.46
C ALA A 115 7.98 -16.91 -18.67
N ALA A 116 7.68 -17.95 -19.44
CA ALA A 116 6.84 -17.84 -20.64
C ALA A 116 5.40 -17.39 -20.32
N GLU A 117 4.89 -17.78 -19.16
CA GLU A 117 3.55 -17.37 -18.70
C GLU A 117 3.58 -15.92 -18.17
N LEU A 118 4.57 -15.58 -17.36
CA LEU A 118 4.69 -14.26 -16.75
C LEU A 118 4.99 -13.16 -17.76
N GLU A 119 5.77 -13.47 -18.80
CA GLU A 119 6.17 -12.53 -19.86
C GLU A 119 5.10 -12.37 -20.95
N GLU A 120 4.00 -13.11 -20.89
CA GLU A 120 2.92 -12.97 -21.86
C GLU A 120 2.35 -11.54 -21.81
N VAL A 121 2.35 -10.88 -22.97
CA VAL A 121 1.72 -9.55 -23.12
C VAL A 121 0.21 -9.72 -23.18
N ILE A 122 -0.47 -9.10 -22.23
CA ILE A 122 -1.92 -9.19 -22.04
C ILE A 122 -2.66 -8.06 -22.78
N GLY A 123 -2.05 -6.90 -22.89
CA GLY A 123 -2.56 -5.70 -23.55
C GLY A 123 -1.55 -4.59 -23.49
N GLU A 124 -2.00 -3.35 -23.72
CA GLU A 124 -1.14 -2.17 -23.72
C GLU A 124 -1.77 -1.05 -22.89
N THR A 125 -0.93 -0.15 -22.36
CA THR A 125 -1.37 1.10 -21.72
C THR A 125 -0.78 2.31 -22.44
N GLU A 126 -1.60 3.35 -22.63
CA GLU A 126 -1.13 4.64 -23.16
C GLU A 126 -0.52 5.54 -22.09
N GLU A 127 -0.72 5.23 -20.80
CA GLU A 127 -0.32 6.04 -19.67
C GLU A 127 0.42 5.24 -18.60
N LEU A 128 1.06 5.98 -17.68
CA LEU A 128 1.70 5.40 -16.51
C LEU A 128 0.67 4.75 -15.59
N LEU A 129 0.80 3.45 -15.33
CA LEU A 129 0.02 2.75 -14.33
C LEU A 129 0.78 2.65 -13.01
N TYR A 130 0.14 3.06 -11.91
CA TYR A 130 0.75 3.07 -10.57
C TYR A 130 -0.28 2.93 -9.44
N ARG A 131 0.17 2.43 -8.28
CA ARG A 131 -0.62 2.29 -7.04
C ARG A 131 0.00 3.06 -5.87
N ARG A 132 0.35 4.32 -6.03
CA ARG A 132 1.14 5.09 -5.04
C ARG A 132 0.43 6.30 -4.43
N GLY A 133 -0.74 6.65 -4.91
CA GLY A 133 -1.54 7.72 -4.31
C GLY A 133 -2.21 7.29 -3.01
N ASN A 134 -2.36 8.20 -2.05
CA ASN A 134 -3.06 7.88 -0.77
C ASN A 134 -4.53 7.57 -0.97
N PHE A 135 -5.14 8.08 -2.02
CA PHE A 135 -6.57 7.92 -2.30
C PHE A 135 -6.82 7.18 -3.60
N ASN A 136 -5.95 7.33 -4.58
CA ASN A 136 -6.14 6.75 -5.90
C ASN A 136 -4.81 6.62 -6.67
N GLY A 137 -4.77 5.73 -7.63
CA GLY A 137 -3.73 5.55 -8.62
C GLY A 137 -4.31 4.93 -9.89
N SER A 138 -3.65 5.09 -11.04
CA SER A 138 -4.18 4.60 -12.33
C SER A 138 -4.34 3.08 -12.38
N TRP A 139 -3.47 2.30 -11.70
CA TRP A 139 -3.70 0.87 -11.50
C TRP A 139 -4.93 0.57 -10.65
N ASP A 140 -5.19 1.40 -9.63
CA ASP A 140 -6.37 1.22 -8.77
C ASP A 140 -7.66 1.47 -9.56
N ASP A 141 -7.67 2.48 -10.45
CA ASP A 141 -8.79 2.74 -11.35
C ASP A 141 -9.04 1.57 -12.27
N LEU A 142 -8.00 1.03 -12.92
CA LEU A 142 -8.09 -0.11 -13.82
C LEU A 142 -8.61 -1.37 -13.09
N ILE A 143 -8.12 -1.65 -11.88
CA ILE A 143 -8.61 -2.76 -11.06
C ILE A 143 -10.09 -2.57 -10.72
N CYS A 144 -10.49 -1.37 -10.33
CA CYS A 144 -11.89 -1.08 -10.02
C CYS A 144 -12.78 -1.19 -11.25
N ASP A 145 -12.33 -0.74 -12.43
CA ASP A 145 -13.07 -0.86 -13.68
C ASP A 145 -13.23 -2.33 -14.11
N ALA A 146 -12.18 -3.13 -13.91
CA ALA A 146 -12.26 -4.57 -14.13
C ALA A 146 -13.30 -5.24 -13.22
N ILE A 147 -13.33 -4.87 -11.94
CA ILE A 147 -14.33 -5.38 -10.99
C ILE A 147 -15.75 -4.97 -11.41
N LEU A 148 -15.96 -3.70 -11.77
CA LEU A 148 -17.27 -3.22 -12.20
C LEU A 148 -17.79 -4.01 -13.40
N SER A 149 -16.96 -4.18 -14.44
CA SER A 149 -17.35 -4.84 -15.69
C SER A 149 -17.47 -6.35 -15.56
N GLU A 150 -16.47 -7.02 -14.98
CA GLU A 150 -16.39 -8.48 -14.93
C GLU A 150 -17.26 -9.10 -13.82
N ARG A 151 -17.66 -8.30 -12.82
CA ARG A 151 -18.53 -8.74 -11.72
C ARG A 151 -19.95 -8.18 -11.81
N ASP A 152 -20.27 -7.41 -12.86
CA ASP A 152 -21.58 -6.75 -13.02
C ASP A 152 -21.99 -6.04 -11.71
N ALA A 153 -21.11 -5.15 -11.24
CA ALA A 153 -21.28 -4.43 -9.99
C ALA A 153 -21.54 -2.94 -10.24
N GLU A 154 -22.33 -2.33 -9.34
CA GLU A 154 -22.59 -0.87 -9.36
C GLU A 154 -21.42 -0.10 -8.73
N ILE A 155 -20.77 -0.73 -7.73
CA ILE A 155 -19.69 -0.16 -6.94
C ILE A 155 -18.57 -1.19 -6.82
N ALA A 156 -17.32 -0.76 -7.01
CA ALA A 156 -16.14 -1.56 -6.77
C ALA A 156 -15.39 -1.07 -5.54
N LEU A 157 -14.89 -2.00 -4.73
CA LEU A 157 -14.00 -1.74 -3.59
C LEU A 157 -12.70 -2.53 -3.77
N SER A 158 -11.56 -1.85 -3.72
CA SER A 158 -10.24 -2.47 -3.78
C SER A 158 -9.40 -2.00 -2.59
N PRO A 159 -8.56 -2.86 -1.98
CA PRO A 159 -7.78 -2.45 -0.82
C PRO A 159 -6.80 -1.33 -1.15
N GLY A 160 -6.64 -0.41 -0.22
CA GLY A 160 -5.70 0.69 -0.30
C GLY A 160 -4.28 0.22 0.01
N VAL A 161 -3.60 -0.36 -0.96
CA VAL A 161 -2.23 -0.86 -0.83
C VAL A 161 -1.30 -0.20 -1.84
N ARG A 162 -0.02 -0.06 -1.47
CA ARG A 162 1.00 0.66 -2.24
C ARG A 162 2.11 -0.25 -2.74
N TRP A 163 1.80 -1.46 -3.12
CA TRP A 163 2.80 -2.38 -3.66
C TRP A 163 2.76 -2.47 -5.19
N GLY A 164 3.66 -3.25 -5.73
CA GLY A 164 3.85 -3.44 -7.15
C GLY A 164 4.75 -2.39 -7.80
N ALA A 165 5.18 -2.69 -8.99
CA ALA A 165 5.92 -1.77 -9.83
C ALA A 165 4.98 -0.85 -10.61
N SER A 166 5.45 0.33 -10.99
CA SER A 166 4.78 1.15 -11.97
C SER A 166 5.05 0.60 -13.38
N VAL A 167 4.04 0.64 -14.26
CA VAL A 167 4.15 0.24 -15.66
C VAL A 167 4.13 1.50 -16.53
N LEU A 168 5.17 1.67 -17.33
CA LEU A 168 5.27 2.77 -18.28
C LEU A 168 4.33 2.55 -19.47
N PRO A 169 4.00 3.61 -20.26
CA PRO A 169 3.27 3.43 -21.51
C PRO A 169 3.90 2.35 -22.39
N GLY A 170 3.09 1.42 -22.87
CA GLY A 170 3.52 0.25 -23.64
C GLY A 170 2.82 -1.04 -23.19
N PRO A 171 3.46 -2.20 -23.42
CA PRO A 171 2.88 -3.49 -23.11
C PRO A 171 2.69 -3.70 -21.60
N ILE A 172 1.58 -4.37 -21.26
CA ILE A 172 1.27 -4.89 -19.93
C ILE A 172 1.44 -6.39 -19.97
N THR A 173 2.31 -6.93 -19.12
CA THR A 173 2.53 -8.38 -19.01
C THR A 173 1.66 -8.99 -17.91
N ARG A 174 1.52 -10.31 -17.91
CA ARG A 174 0.87 -11.03 -16.81
C ARG A 174 1.61 -10.80 -15.48
N GLU A 175 2.95 -10.71 -15.51
CA GLU A 175 3.73 -10.38 -14.31
C GLU A 175 3.37 -9.02 -13.73
N ASP A 176 3.11 -8.01 -14.56
CA ASP A 176 2.69 -6.69 -14.09
C ASP A 176 1.36 -6.76 -13.32
N ILE A 177 0.41 -7.57 -13.83
CA ILE A 177 -0.87 -7.80 -13.13
C ILE A 177 -0.62 -8.48 -11.79
N HIS A 178 0.17 -9.56 -11.78
CA HIS A 178 0.51 -10.26 -10.53
C HIS A 178 1.25 -9.36 -9.54
N SER A 179 2.14 -8.49 -9.99
CA SER A 179 2.89 -7.60 -9.12
C SER A 179 2.02 -6.64 -8.31
N VAL A 180 0.81 -6.34 -8.78
CA VAL A 180 -0.13 -5.42 -8.13
C VAL A 180 -1.35 -6.10 -7.51
N THR A 181 -1.62 -7.37 -7.83
CA THR A 181 -2.82 -8.09 -7.39
C THR A 181 -2.55 -9.39 -6.62
N SER A 182 -1.36 -10.02 -6.77
CA SER A 182 -1.08 -11.28 -6.10
C SER A 182 -0.87 -11.11 -4.60
N MET A 183 -1.89 -11.48 -3.86
CA MET A 183 -1.85 -11.54 -2.40
C MET A 183 -2.70 -12.72 -1.90
N THR A 184 -2.52 -13.06 -0.65
CA THR A 184 -3.42 -13.98 0.06
C THR A 184 -4.85 -13.43 -0.02
N TYR A 185 -5.87 -14.19 -0.24
CA TYR A 185 -7.25 -13.72 -0.39
C TYR A 185 -7.52 -12.96 -1.69
N GLY A 186 -7.04 -13.49 -2.82
CA GLY A 186 -7.24 -12.91 -4.16
C GLY A 186 -8.67 -13.04 -4.72
N GLN A 187 -9.60 -13.68 -4.01
CA GLN A 187 -10.97 -13.88 -4.48
C GLN A 187 -11.71 -12.56 -4.67
N CYS A 188 -12.26 -12.38 -5.86
CA CYS A 188 -13.07 -11.22 -6.20
C CYS A 188 -14.55 -11.52 -5.92
N TYR A 189 -15.05 -11.06 -4.79
CA TYR A 189 -16.44 -11.25 -4.35
C TYR A 189 -17.42 -10.35 -5.09
N ARG A 190 -18.70 -10.74 -5.06
CA ARG A 190 -19.85 -9.93 -5.44
C ARG A 190 -20.92 -10.09 -4.37
N THR A 191 -21.34 -9.00 -3.78
CA THR A 191 -22.30 -9.01 -2.67
C THR A 191 -23.24 -7.82 -2.74
N GLU A 192 -24.24 -7.81 -1.90
CA GLU A 192 -25.15 -6.69 -1.72
C GLU A 192 -24.84 -5.95 -0.42
N MET A 193 -24.77 -4.62 -0.49
CA MET A 193 -24.57 -3.73 0.68
C MET A 193 -25.55 -2.57 0.65
N THR A 194 -26.10 -2.19 1.81
CA THR A 194 -26.86 -0.95 1.92
C THR A 194 -25.95 0.27 1.83
N GLY A 195 -26.48 1.42 1.43
CA GLY A 195 -25.72 2.67 1.42
C GLY A 195 -25.19 3.05 2.80
N GLU A 196 -25.91 2.71 3.87
CA GLU A 196 -25.47 2.88 5.25
C GLU A 196 -24.24 2.02 5.55
N THR A 197 -24.25 0.75 5.13
CA THR A 197 -23.10 -0.16 5.28
C THR A 197 -21.87 0.34 4.50
N LEU A 198 -22.08 0.80 3.26
CA LEU A 198 -21.00 1.39 2.44
C LEU A 198 -20.36 2.59 3.15
N LYS A 199 -21.18 3.52 3.66
CA LYS A 199 -20.67 4.66 4.41
C LYS A 199 -19.91 4.22 5.66
N THR A 200 -20.43 3.25 6.40
CA THR A 200 -19.80 2.72 7.62
C THR A 200 -18.41 2.13 7.30
N VAL A 201 -18.29 1.33 6.24
CA VAL A 201 -16.99 0.78 5.80
C VAL A 201 -15.99 1.89 5.45
N MET A 202 -16.44 2.92 4.72
CA MET A 202 -15.60 4.04 4.34
C MET A 202 -15.13 4.86 5.55
N GLU A 203 -16.04 5.12 6.52
CA GLU A 203 -15.71 5.83 7.77
C GLU A 203 -14.74 5.01 8.63
N ASP A 204 -14.96 3.70 8.77
CA ASP A 204 -14.09 2.84 9.57
C ASP A 204 -12.65 2.83 9.05
N VAL A 205 -12.49 2.72 7.72
CA VAL A 205 -11.16 2.83 7.09
C VAL A 205 -10.55 4.21 7.31
N ALA A 206 -11.31 5.29 7.13
CA ALA A 206 -10.83 6.65 7.33
C ALA A 206 -10.46 6.91 8.80
N ASP A 207 -11.27 6.43 9.74
CA ASP A 207 -11.05 6.57 11.18
C ASP A 207 -9.79 5.84 11.63
N ASN A 208 -9.50 4.71 11.01
CA ASN A 208 -8.28 3.96 11.24
C ASN A 208 -7.04 4.71 10.71
N ILE A 209 -7.06 5.12 9.44
CA ILE A 209 -5.91 5.74 8.79
C ILE A 209 -5.59 7.12 9.38
N PHE A 210 -6.61 7.93 9.65
CA PHE A 210 -6.47 9.30 10.15
C PHE A 210 -6.64 9.41 11.67
N ASN A 211 -6.45 8.33 12.42
CA ASN A 211 -6.45 8.39 13.85
C ASN A 211 -5.31 9.28 14.36
N ALA A 212 -5.62 10.19 15.27
CA ALA A 212 -4.62 11.09 15.85
C ALA A 212 -3.57 10.35 16.70
N ASP A 213 -3.89 9.17 17.20
CA ASP A 213 -2.96 8.30 17.91
C ASP A 213 -2.44 7.19 16.98
N PRO A 214 -1.15 7.20 16.57
CA PRO A 214 -0.57 6.20 15.68
C PRO A 214 -0.73 4.76 16.17
N TYR A 215 -0.86 4.52 17.47
CA TYR A 215 -1.07 3.17 18.00
C TYR A 215 -2.43 2.56 17.68
N TYR A 216 -3.37 3.35 17.20
CA TYR A 216 -4.67 2.91 16.71
C TYR A 216 -4.77 2.88 15.19
N GLN A 217 -3.72 3.30 14.49
CA GLN A 217 -3.63 3.16 13.04
C GLN A 217 -3.16 1.75 12.68
N GLN A 218 -3.83 1.10 11.73
CA GLN A 218 -3.41 -0.21 11.21
C GLN A 218 -2.52 -0.07 9.96
N GLY A 219 -2.33 1.15 9.47
CA GLY A 219 -1.60 1.45 8.25
C GLY A 219 -2.43 1.22 6.98
N GLY A 220 -1.79 1.41 5.83
CA GLY A 220 -2.44 1.35 4.54
C GLY A 220 -2.92 2.72 4.06
N ASP A 221 -3.72 2.70 3.01
CA ASP A 221 -4.36 3.87 2.42
C ASP A 221 -5.87 3.71 2.44
N MET A 222 -6.58 4.77 2.01
CA MET A 222 -8.03 4.69 1.82
C MET A 222 -8.39 3.58 0.82
N VAL A 223 -9.51 2.90 1.09
CA VAL A 223 -10.08 1.95 0.15
C VAL A 223 -10.29 2.62 -1.22
N ARG A 224 -9.86 1.95 -2.27
CA ARG A 224 -10.05 2.42 -3.64
C ARG A 224 -11.46 2.11 -4.09
N VAL A 225 -12.05 3.03 -4.82
CA VAL A 225 -13.45 2.92 -5.22
C VAL A 225 -13.63 3.03 -6.74
N GLY A 226 -14.53 2.24 -7.29
CA GLY A 226 -15.04 2.38 -8.64
C GLY A 226 -16.54 2.59 -8.61
N GLY A 227 -17.10 3.35 -9.57
CA GLY A 227 -18.53 3.67 -9.61
C GLY A 227 -19.02 4.61 -8.52
N LEU A 228 -18.18 4.96 -7.55
CA LEU A 228 -18.50 5.76 -6.37
C LEU A 228 -17.59 6.99 -6.29
N ALA A 229 -18.16 8.14 -5.96
CA ALA A 229 -17.44 9.37 -5.62
C ALA A 229 -17.81 9.84 -4.22
N TYR A 230 -16.89 10.51 -3.53
CA TYR A 230 -17.11 11.02 -2.19
C TYR A 230 -16.19 12.19 -1.83
N THR A 231 -16.55 12.89 -0.75
CA THR A 231 -15.70 13.89 -0.12
C THR A 231 -15.15 13.34 1.19
N ILE A 232 -13.85 13.56 1.44
CA ILE A 232 -13.19 13.21 2.70
C ILE A 232 -12.57 14.44 3.35
N GLU A 233 -12.75 14.54 4.67
CA GLU A 233 -12.10 15.52 5.55
C GLU A 233 -11.29 14.78 6.63
N PRO A 234 -9.99 14.51 6.41
CA PRO A 234 -9.15 13.73 7.32
C PRO A 234 -9.11 14.24 8.76
N THR A 235 -9.23 15.56 8.94
CA THR A 235 -9.19 16.23 10.25
C THR A 235 -10.53 16.25 10.99
N ALA A 236 -11.62 15.82 10.36
CA ALA A 236 -12.92 15.74 10.98
C ALA A 236 -12.96 14.69 12.12
N ALA A 237 -14.00 14.76 12.95
CA ALA A 237 -14.21 13.79 14.01
C ALA A 237 -14.46 12.38 13.44
N MET A 238 -14.09 11.35 14.21
CA MET A 238 -14.36 9.95 13.89
C MET A 238 -15.85 9.75 13.53
N GLY A 239 -16.11 8.97 12.48
CA GLY A 239 -17.44 8.70 11.95
C GLY A 239 -18.08 9.87 11.17
N SER A 240 -17.31 10.94 10.90
CA SER A 240 -17.78 12.13 10.20
C SER A 240 -16.80 12.65 9.14
N ARG A 241 -15.86 11.79 8.71
CA ARG A 241 -14.86 12.14 7.71
C ARG A 241 -15.35 12.01 6.28
N ILE A 242 -16.34 11.14 6.05
CA ILE A 242 -16.85 10.82 4.70
C ILE A 242 -18.21 11.48 4.48
N SER A 243 -18.33 12.24 3.40
CA SER A 243 -19.54 12.94 3.01
C SER A 243 -19.75 12.95 1.50
N GLU A 244 -20.91 13.42 1.05
CA GLU A 244 -21.23 13.59 -0.38
C GLU A 244 -21.03 12.33 -1.22
N LEU A 245 -21.34 11.13 -0.65
CA LEU A 245 -21.27 9.88 -1.40
C LEU A 245 -22.30 9.91 -2.53
N ARG A 246 -21.84 9.61 -3.77
CA ARG A 246 -22.71 9.56 -4.95
C ARG A 246 -22.21 8.53 -5.95
N LEU A 247 -23.14 7.98 -6.74
CA LEU A 247 -22.78 7.19 -7.90
C LEU A 247 -22.14 8.09 -8.98
N ILE A 248 -21.09 7.59 -9.65
CA ILE A 248 -20.44 8.33 -10.75
C ILE A 248 -21.36 8.35 -11.97
N GLY A 249 -22.05 7.25 -12.28
CA GLY A 249 -22.78 7.06 -13.53
C GLY A 249 -23.92 8.07 -13.77
N ASP A 250 -24.67 8.42 -12.73
CA ASP A 250 -25.81 9.36 -12.83
C ASP A 250 -25.73 10.53 -11.84
N GLY A 251 -24.68 10.57 -11.02
CA GLY A 251 -24.48 11.61 -9.99
C GLY A 251 -25.43 11.52 -8.82
N SER A 252 -26.27 10.48 -8.74
CA SER A 252 -27.25 10.34 -7.65
C SER A 252 -26.55 10.12 -6.30
N PRO A 253 -27.02 10.77 -5.22
CA PRO A 253 -26.51 10.50 -3.88
C PRO A 253 -26.80 9.06 -3.46
N ILE A 254 -25.88 8.47 -2.69
CA ILE A 254 -26.08 7.15 -2.09
C ILE A 254 -27.22 7.24 -1.08
N ASP A 255 -28.29 6.46 -1.32
CA ASP A 255 -29.41 6.31 -0.38
C ASP A 255 -29.01 5.28 0.70
N PRO A 256 -28.98 5.67 1.99
CA PRO A 256 -28.62 4.77 3.08
C PRO A 256 -29.43 3.46 3.12
N SER A 257 -30.70 3.52 2.71
CA SER A 257 -31.61 2.38 2.77
C SER A 257 -31.61 1.51 1.51
N ARG A 258 -31.09 2.01 0.38
CA ARG A 258 -31.00 1.26 -0.88
C ARG A 258 -29.87 0.23 -0.79
N THR A 259 -30.13 -0.93 -1.35
CA THR A 259 -29.12 -1.97 -1.56
C THR A 259 -28.44 -1.77 -2.91
N TYR A 260 -27.10 -1.84 -2.92
CA TYR A 260 -26.24 -1.73 -4.09
C TYR A 260 -25.48 -3.03 -4.31
N VAL A 261 -25.24 -3.37 -5.55
CA VAL A 261 -24.36 -4.49 -5.90
C VAL A 261 -22.91 -4.04 -5.83
N VAL A 262 -22.16 -4.65 -4.94
CA VAL A 262 -20.75 -4.31 -4.66
C VAL A 262 -19.84 -5.46 -5.05
N GLY A 263 -18.88 -5.17 -5.92
CA GLY A 263 -17.75 -6.05 -6.19
C GLY A 263 -16.52 -5.63 -5.38
N GLY A 264 -15.67 -6.57 -5.02
CA GLY A 264 -14.43 -6.25 -4.34
C GLY A 264 -13.54 -7.46 -4.14
N TRP A 265 -12.36 -7.27 -3.56
CA TRP A 265 -11.40 -8.33 -3.33
C TRP A 265 -10.58 -8.11 -2.06
N ALA A 266 -9.72 -9.07 -1.72
CA ALA A 266 -8.88 -9.05 -0.52
C ALA A 266 -9.66 -9.01 0.80
N LEU A 267 -10.81 -9.68 0.84
CA LEU A 267 -11.59 -9.86 2.05
C LEU A 267 -11.01 -11.02 2.88
N VAL A 268 -10.67 -10.76 4.14
CA VAL A 268 -10.02 -11.71 5.06
C VAL A 268 -11.01 -12.76 5.63
N ASN A 269 -12.25 -12.76 5.18
CA ASN A 269 -13.27 -13.69 5.66
C ASN A 269 -13.09 -15.07 5.04
N GLU A 270 -13.09 -16.12 5.86
CA GLU A 270 -13.14 -17.50 5.39
C GLU A 270 -14.39 -17.74 4.53
N GLY A 271 -14.22 -18.49 3.44
CA GLY A 271 -15.35 -18.85 2.56
C GLY A 271 -15.73 -17.77 1.54
N THR A 272 -14.93 -16.71 1.35
CA THR A 272 -15.14 -15.79 0.24
C THR A 272 -15.00 -16.52 -1.09
N GLU A 273 -16.03 -16.48 -1.94
CA GLU A 273 -16.07 -17.12 -3.24
C GLU A 273 -15.96 -16.10 -4.38
N GLY A 274 -15.30 -16.49 -5.45
CA GLY A 274 -15.17 -15.68 -6.66
C GLY A 274 -13.91 -16.03 -7.46
N PRO A 275 -13.80 -15.52 -8.70
CA PRO A 275 -12.56 -15.63 -9.48
C PRO A 275 -11.42 -14.90 -8.77
N GLN A 276 -10.19 -15.24 -9.13
CA GLN A 276 -9.04 -14.51 -8.63
C GLN A 276 -9.00 -13.10 -9.24
N ILE A 277 -8.60 -12.12 -8.48
CA ILE A 277 -8.56 -10.72 -8.96
C ILE A 277 -7.63 -10.54 -10.17
N TRP A 278 -6.52 -11.27 -10.23
CA TRP A 278 -5.63 -11.22 -11.39
C TRP A 278 -6.30 -11.73 -12.67
N ASP A 279 -7.15 -12.77 -12.58
CA ASP A 279 -7.93 -13.27 -13.72
C ASP A 279 -8.98 -12.22 -14.17
N VAL A 280 -9.63 -11.55 -13.21
CA VAL A 280 -10.60 -10.48 -13.47
C VAL A 280 -9.95 -9.32 -14.21
N VAL A 281 -8.77 -8.88 -13.74
CA VAL A 281 -8.03 -7.78 -14.36
C VAL A 281 -7.47 -8.18 -15.72
N GLU A 282 -6.92 -9.41 -15.85
CA GLU A 282 -6.43 -9.92 -17.13
C GLU A 282 -7.54 -9.97 -18.17
N ASN A 283 -8.71 -10.50 -17.83
CA ASN A 283 -9.84 -10.56 -18.75
C ASN A 283 -10.27 -9.17 -19.20
N HIS A 284 -10.34 -8.22 -18.28
CA HIS A 284 -10.70 -6.85 -18.62
C HIS A 284 -9.69 -6.22 -19.59
N ILE A 285 -8.38 -6.35 -19.35
CA ILE A 285 -7.32 -5.80 -20.20
C ILE A 285 -7.36 -6.49 -21.59
N ARG A 286 -7.51 -7.82 -21.65
CA ARG A 286 -7.61 -8.55 -22.92
C ARG A 286 -8.80 -8.09 -23.76
N ASN A 287 -9.94 -7.86 -23.12
CA ASN A 287 -11.15 -7.38 -23.79
C ASN A 287 -10.99 -5.96 -24.35
N ALA A 288 -10.28 -5.10 -23.62
CA ALA A 288 -10.01 -3.72 -24.03
C ALA A 288 -8.90 -3.62 -25.08
N GLY A 289 -7.89 -4.51 -25.03
CA GLY A 289 -6.68 -4.46 -25.84
C GLY A 289 -5.73 -3.35 -25.41
N THR A 290 -6.18 -2.10 -25.48
CA THR A 290 -5.47 -0.92 -24.96
C THR A 290 -6.28 -0.28 -23.86
N VAL A 291 -5.63 0.00 -22.73
CA VAL A 291 -6.24 0.69 -21.59
C VAL A 291 -5.72 2.11 -21.48
N THR A 292 -6.60 3.03 -21.14
CA THR A 292 -6.30 4.44 -20.90
C THR A 292 -6.73 4.80 -19.48
N ALA A 293 -6.01 5.72 -18.84
CA ALA A 293 -6.48 6.26 -17.56
C ALA A 293 -7.81 6.99 -17.73
N ARG A 294 -8.60 7.04 -16.67
CA ARG A 294 -9.85 7.78 -16.69
C ARG A 294 -9.59 9.26 -17.00
N ALA A 295 -10.27 9.76 -18.00
CA ALA A 295 -10.19 11.18 -18.40
C ALA A 295 -10.82 12.14 -17.38
N GLU A 296 -11.55 11.64 -16.40
CA GLU A 296 -12.26 12.45 -15.41
C GLU A 296 -11.41 12.69 -14.15
N ALA A 297 -11.64 13.84 -13.53
CA ALA A 297 -11.01 14.19 -12.26
C ALA A 297 -11.26 13.09 -11.20
N SER A 298 -10.31 12.91 -10.29
CA SER A 298 -10.42 11.97 -9.19
C SER A 298 -11.84 11.97 -8.60
N PRO A 299 -12.47 10.81 -8.42
CA PRO A 299 -13.80 10.71 -7.81
C PRO A 299 -13.81 11.15 -6.34
N ILE A 300 -12.66 11.51 -5.80
CA ILE A 300 -12.45 11.83 -4.39
C ILE A 300 -12.10 13.31 -4.23
N THR A 301 -12.89 14.02 -3.45
CA THR A 301 -12.61 15.40 -3.06
C THR A 301 -12.05 15.43 -1.65
N ILE A 302 -10.89 16.08 -1.45
CA ILE A 302 -10.25 16.19 -0.14
C ILE A 302 -10.49 17.60 0.40
N LYS A 303 -10.99 17.72 1.64
CA LYS A 303 -11.20 18.98 2.35
C LYS A 303 -10.33 19.04 3.61
N GLY A 304 -10.05 20.23 4.10
CA GLY A 304 -9.40 20.43 5.41
C GLY A 304 -7.89 20.14 5.47
N LEU A 305 -7.19 20.11 4.33
CA LEU A 305 -5.73 20.06 4.25
C LEU A 305 -5.12 21.43 4.07
#